data_810e1a619b253513933dde3e536ea456
#
_entry.id   810e1a619b253513933dde3e536ea456
#
_cell.length_a   1.000
_cell.length_b   1.000
_cell.length_c   1.000
_cell.angle_alpha   90.00
_cell.angle_beta   90.00
_cell.angle_gamma   90.00
#
_symmetry.space_group_name_H-M   'P 1'
#
loop_
_entity.id
_entity.type
_entity.pdbx_description
1 polymer ?
#
loop_
_entity_poly.entity_id
_entity_poly.type
_entity_poly.pdbx_seq_one_letter_code
_entity_poly.pdbx_strand_id
1 'polypeptide(L)'
;GRESVRARLAAALQLVDRLDARHTGLSPHAPYSVHGEVVPEIVRAAAQRGLRLAMHLAETPEETRYLLRGDGPFERFLASFGPGRPFATPPRLRPVAWADAAGLLAAGCLVVHGNDLDDDDVARLAARGASVVYCHGTHAHFGRPPHRIGELLAAGVNVALGTDSGLSNRGVDLWAELLRLAADRPDLDPLALLECATAGGRRALGLEPEAAHWQPGTRADALLLAAPPPSVEAWTARDVASWALSGAAQPAATVHGGRIVAGRASPASLAAFLDAHRAQG
;
A
#
# COMPACT_ATOMS: atom_id res chain seq x y z
N GLY A 1 -20.77 -8.15 17.49
CA GLY A 1 -20.90 -7.01 18.41
C GLY A 1 -19.58 -6.67 19.09
N ARG A 2 -19.57 -5.66 19.94
CA ARG A 2 -18.38 -5.08 20.61
C ARG A 2 -17.52 -6.12 21.34
N GLU A 3 -18.14 -7.02 22.11
CA GLU A 3 -17.43 -8.09 22.84
C GLU A 3 -16.73 -9.08 21.89
N SER A 4 -17.36 -9.42 20.78
CA SER A 4 -16.75 -10.29 19.77
C SER A 4 -15.49 -9.63 19.14
N VAL A 5 -15.49 -8.32 18.93
CA VAL A 5 -14.30 -7.60 18.40
C VAL A 5 -13.19 -7.59 19.45
N ARG A 6 -13.50 -7.35 20.74
CA ARG A 6 -12.53 -7.42 21.84
C ARG A 6 -11.93 -8.82 22.02
N ALA A 7 -12.75 -9.86 21.92
CA ALA A 7 -12.27 -11.24 22.00
C ALA A 7 -11.32 -11.57 20.84
N ARG A 8 -11.64 -11.12 19.61
CA ARG A 8 -10.76 -11.27 18.44
C ARG A 8 -9.47 -10.47 18.59
N LEU A 9 -9.56 -9.25 19.12
CA LEU A 9 -8.36 -8.44 19.40
C LEU A 9 -7.46 -9.16 20.41
N ALA A 10 -8.02 -9.68 21.51
CA ALA A 10 -7.24 -10.42 22.51
C ALA A 10 -6.54 -11.65 21.90
N ALA A 11 -7.25 -12.42 21.06
CA ALA A 11 -6.67 -13.57 20.37
C ALA A 11 -5.56 -13.16 19.38
N ALA A 12 -5.77 -12.08 18.64
CA ALA A 12 -4.77 -11.53 17.71
C ALA A 12 -3.51 -11.08 18.48
N LEU A 13 -3.67 -10.40 19.62
CA LEU A 13 -2.55 -9.95 20.45
C LEU A 13 -1.76 -11.13 21.02
N GLN A 14 -2.42 -12.20 21.45
CA GLN A 14 -1.75 -13.42 21.90
C GLN A 14 -0.89 -14.05 20.78
N LEU A 15 -1.36 -13.99 19.53
CA LEU A 15 -0.58 -14.48 18.39
C LEU A 15 0.60 -13.54 18.10
N VAL A 16 0.35 -12.25 18.06
CA VAL A 16 1.38 -11.22 17.78
C VAL A 16 2.49 -11.23 18.80
N ASP A 17 2.17 -11.43 20.10
CA ASP A 17 3.17 -11.49 21.19
C ASP A 17 4.19 -12.65 21.01
N ARG A 18 3.95 -13.57 20.07
CA ARG A 18 4.86 -14.69 19.70
C ARG A 18 5.66 -14.41 18.42
N LEU A 19 5.42 -13.28 17.75
CA LEU A 19 6.01 -12.93 16.46
C LEU A 19 6.95 -11.74 16.59
N ASP A 20 7.82 -11.55 15.62
CA ASP A 20 8.66 -10.34 15.56
C ASP A 20 7.80 -9.12 15.18
N ALA A 21 7.70 -8.15 16.07
CA ALA A 21 6.91 -6.93 15.88
C ALA A 21 7.35 -6.12 14.63
N ARG A 22 8.62 -6.23 14.21
CA ARG A 22 9.12 -5.56 12.99
C ARG A 22 8.47 -6.10 11.70
N HIS A 23 8.00 -7.34 11.73
CA HIS A 23 7.39 -8.04 10.59
C HIS A 23 5.90 -8.33 10.80
N THR A 24 5.30 -7.72 11.82
CA THR A 24 3.93 -8.02 12.22
C THR A 24 3.14 -6.72 12.40
N GLY A 25 1.86 -6.78 12.07
CA GLY A 25 0.94 -5.67 12.26
C GLY A 25 -0.47 -6.16 12.60
N LEU A 26 -1.35 -5.22 12.89
CA LEU A 26 -2.78 -5.45 13.02
C LEU A 26 -3.52 -4.78 11.87
N SER A 27 -4.46 -5.50 11.27
CA SER A 27 -5.30 -4.96 10.21
C SER A 27 -6.78 -5.05 10.62
N PRO A 28 -7.31 -4.05 11.35
CA PRO A 28 -8.75 -3.91 11.48
C PRO A 28 -9.34 -3.64 10.10
N HIS A 29 -10.22 -4.52 9.64
CA HIS A 29 -10.60 -4.65 8.23
C HIS A 29 -11.03 -3.31 7.59
N ALA A 30 -12.16 -2.74 8.00
CA ALA A 30 -12.71 -1.51 7.43
C ALA A 30 -13.68 -0.84 8.42
N PRO A 31 -13.98 0.46 8.29
CA PRO A 31 -14.90 1.16 9.21
C PRO A 31 -16.27 0.52 9.30
N TYR A 32 -16.79 0.00 8.20
CA TYR A 32 -18.11 -0.63 8.14
C TYR A 32 -18.15 -2.06 8.70
N SER A 33 -17.03 -2.64 9.08
CA SER A 33 -16.97 -4.05 9.58
C SER A 33 -16.33 -4.19 10.96
N VAL A 34 -15.68 -3.15 11.47
CA VAL A 34 -15.07 -3.11 12.81
C VAL A 34 -15.88 -2.19 13.71
N HIS A 35 -16.16 -2.61 14.94
CA HIS A 35 -16.92 -1.77 15.88
C HIS A 35 -16.15 -0.52 16.24
N GLY A 36 -16.64 0.66 15.81
CA GLY A 36 -15.92 1.93 15.91
C GLY A 36 -15.43 2.29 17.31
N GLU A 37 -16.19 1.93 18.36
CA GLU A 37 -15.79 2.17 19.75
C GLU A 37 -14.58 1.32 20.21
N VAL A 38 -14.25 0.23 19.50
CA VAL A 38 -13.10 -0.63 19.84
C VAL A 38 -11.83 -0.17 19.10
N VAL A 39 -11.96 0.63 18.06
CA VAL A 39 -10.80 1.11 17.27
C VAL A 39 -9.76 1.83 18.14
N PRO A 40 -10.10 2.73 19.06
CA PRO A 40 -9.10 3.32 19.96
C PRO A 40 -8.38 2.32 20.86
N GLU A 41 -9.02 1.19 21.20
CA GLU A 41 -8.38 0.10 21.95
C GLU A 41 -7.36 -0.63 21.08
N ILE A 42 -7.68 -0.87 19.80
CA ILE A 42 -6.76 -1.45 18.80
C ILE A 42 -5.55 -0.54 18.61
N VAL A 43 -5.77 0.77 18.44
CA VAL A 43 -4.69 1.76 18.29
C VAL A 43 -3.75 1.74 19.50
N ARG A 44 -4.29 1.77 20.71
CA ARG A 44 -3.46 1.69 21.93
C ARG A 44 -2.68 0.39 22.04
N ALA A 45 -3.32 -0.75 21.76
CA ALA A 45 -2.68 -2.06 21.82
C ALA A 45 -1.54 -2.19 20.78
N ALA A 46 -1.72 -1.63 19.59
CA ALA A 46 -0.70 -1.57 18.55
C ALA A 46 0.48 -0.68 18.98
N ALA A 47 0.21 0.53 19.48
CA ALA A 47 1.24 1.46 19.94
C ALA A 47 2.09 0.87 21.07
N GLN A 48 1.47 0.20 22.05
CA GLN A 48 2.18 -0.46 23.16
C GLN A 48 3.16 -1.54 22.71
N ARG A 49 2.95 -2.12 21.53
CA ARG A 49 3.76 -3.22 20.96
C ARG A 49 4.62 -2.81 19.78
N GLY A 50 4.60 -1.54 19.37
CA GLY A 50 5.28 -1.07 18.17
C GLY A 50 4.77 -1.70 16.87
N LEU A 51 3.50 -2.11 16.84
CA LEU A 51 2.89 -2.77 15.69
C LEU A 51 2.40 -1.75 14.66
N ARG A 52 2.53 -2.08 13.39
CA ARG A 52 1.89 -1.36 12.30
C ARG A 52 0.40 -1.63 12.24
N LEU A 53 -0.33 -0.63 11.77
CA LEU A 53 -1.76 -0.73 11.51
C LEU A 53 -2.02 -0.59 10.00
N ALA A 54 -3.02 -1.30 9.50
CA ALA A 54 -3.56 -1.12 8.15
C ALA A 54 -5.08 -1.22 8.19
N MET A 55 -5.77 -0.44 7.36
CA MET A 55 -7.23 -0.49 7.24
C MET A 55 -7.65 -0.17 5.82
N HIS A 56 -8.59 -0.92 5.26
CA HIS A 56 -9.30 -0.52 4.04
C HIS A 56 -10.11 0.72 4.37
N LEU A 57 -9.86 1.81 3.69
CA LEU A 57 -10.41 3.11 4.04
C LEU A 57 -10.70 3.94 2.80
N ALA A 58 -11.86 4.59 2.77
CA ALA A 58 -12.30 5.40 1.64
C ALA A 58 -12.24 4.60 0.32
N GLU A 59 -12.61 3.32 0.37
CA GLU A 59 -12.58 2.46 -0.80
C GLU A 59 -13.72 2.77 -1.75
N THR A 60 -14.88 3.13 -1.22
CA THR A 60 -16.10 3.30 -2.03
C THR A 60 -16.95 4.49 -1.57
N PRO A 61 -17.69 5.14 -2.49
CA PRO A 61 -18.69 6.15 -2.11
C PRO A 61 -19.77 5.61 -1.17
N GLU A 62 -20.07 4.31 -1.24
CA GLU A 62 -21.00 3.64 -0.35
C GLU A 62 -20.52 3.58 1.09
N GLU A 63 -19.20 3.41 1.29
CA GLU A 63 -18.56 3.51 2.61
C GLU A 63 -18.72 4.93 3.17
N THR A 64 -18.37 5.93 2.39
CA THR A 64 -18.53 7.34 2.75
C THR A 64 -19.98 7.66 3.11
N ARG A 65 -20.95 7.22 2.29
CA ARG A 65 -22.37 7.39 2.58
C ARG A 65 -22.79 6.73 3.90
N TYR A 66 -22.31 5.51 4.14
CA TYR A 66 -22.62 4.79 5.37
C TYR A 66 -22.09 5.50 6.62
N LEU A 67 -20.86 6.00 6.59
CA LEU A 67 -20.27 6.74 7.71
C LEU A 67 -20.96 8.10 7.93
N LEU A 68 -21.31 8.80 6.86
CA LEU A 68 -21.97 10.10 6.96
C LEU A 68 -23.42 10.01 7.40
N ARG A 69 -24.18 9.02 6.90
CA ARG A 69 -25.65 8.98 7.02
C ARG A 69 -26.19 7.75 7.72
N GLY A 70 -25.43 6.65 7.78
CA GLY A 70 -25.88 5.37 8.32
C GLY A 70 -26.88 4.64 7.43
N ASP A 71 -26.92 4.98 6.14
CA ASP A 71 -27.83 4.38 5.17
C ASP A 71 -27.09 3.83 3.95
N GLY A 72 -27.84 3.31 2.99
CA GLY A 72 -27.31 2.88 1.70
C GLY A 72 -27.01 1.37 1.63
N PRO A 73 -26.20 0.96 0.60
CA PRO A 73 -25.91 -0.47 0.37
C PRO A 73 -25.26 -1.16 1.56
N PHE A 74 -24.30 -0.53 2.24
CA PHE A 74 -23.65 -1.12 3.41
C PHE A 74 -24.58 -1.29 4.59
N GLU A 75 -25.51 -0.36 4.83
CA GLU A 75 -26.51 -0.54 5.88
C GLU A 75 -27.35 -1.79 5.64
N ARG A 76 -27.87 -1.97 4.42
CA ARG A 76 -28.69 -3.15 4.05
C ARG A 76 -27.88 -4.44 4.12
N PHE A 77 -26.65 -4.42 3.62
CA PHE A 77 -25.73 -5.56 3.68
C PHE A 77 -25.44 -5.97 5.13
N LEU A 78 -25.07 -5.03 5.99
CA LEU A 78 -24.75 -5.29 7.38
C LEU A 78 -25.99 -5.75 8.19
N ALA A 79 -27.16 -5.23 7.87
CA ALA A 79 -28.43 -5.65 8.51
C ALA A 79 -28.72 -7.14 8.27
N SER A 80 -28.27 -7.71 7.13
CA SER A 80 -28.44 -9.14 6.83
C SER A 80 -27.66 -10.08 7.74
N PHE A 81 -26.61 -9.58 8.44
CA PHE A 81 -25.82 -10.36 9.41
C PHE A 81 -26.33 -10.27 10.84
N GLY A 82 -27.45 -9.61 11.08
CA GLY A 82 -28.06 -9.47 12.40
C GLY A 82 -27.75 -8.13 13.09
N PRO A 83 -28.04 -7.99 14.40
CA PRO A 83 -28.09 -6.70 15.10
C PRO A 83 -26.74 -6.05 15.42
N GLY A 84 -25.63 -6.64 15.05
CA GLY A 84 -24.28 -6.16 15.39
C GLY A 84 -23.77 -5.07 14.45
N ARG A 85 -24.23 -3.82 14.56
CA ARG A 85 -23.74 -2.71 13.76
C ARG A 85 -22.39 -2.17 14.24
N PRO A 86 -21.46 -1.77 13.35
CA PRO A 86 -20.18 -1.14 13.71
C PRO A 86 -20.34 0.18 14.49
N PHE A 87 -21.42 0.91 14.23
CA PHE A 87 -21.75 2.16 14.91
C PHE A 87 -23.18 2.11 15.44
N ALA A 88 -23.36 2.49 16.71
CA ALA A 88 -24.70 2.70 17.29
C ALA A 88 -25.38 3.90 16.61
N THR A 89 -24.60 4.93 16.30
CA THR A 89 -25.00 6.12 15.54
C THR A 89 -23.93 6.40 14.48
N PRO A 90 -24.29 6.78 13.25
CA PRO A 90 -23.31 7.13 12.23
C PRO A 90 -22.36 8.22 12.75
N PRO A 91 -21.04 8.11 12.50
CA PRO A 91 -20.07 9.09 12.98
C PRO A 91 -20.22 10.47 12.34
N ARG A 92 -20.95 10.58 11.22
CA ARG A 92 -21.16 11.80 10.42
C ARG A 92 -19.85 12.44 9.94
N LEU A 93 -18.86 11.62 9.73
CA LEU A 93 -17.55 11.99 9.21
C LEU A 93 -17.26 11.19 7.95
N ARG A 94 -16.48 11.75 7.02
CA ARG A 94 -15.89 10.99 5.92
C ARG A 94 -14.89 9.98 6.47
N PRO A 95 -14.56 8.90 5.73
CA PRO A 95 -13.70 7.82 6.22
C PRO A 95 -12.36 8.31 6.77
N VAL A 96 -11.65 9.20 6.05
CA VAL A 96 -10.34 9.71 6.48
C VAL A 96 -10.46 10.57 7.74
N ALA A 97 -11.47 11.45 7.80
CA ALA A 97 -11.72 12.27 8.98
C ALA A 97 -12.10 11.43 10.20
N TRP A 98 -12.87 10.35 10.01
CA TRP A 98 -13.20 9.39 11.06
C TRP A 98 -11.94 8.65 11.55
N ALA A 99 -11.11 8.18 10.64
CA ALA A 99 -9.87 7.47 10.98
C ALA A 99 -8.90 8.37 11.76
N ASP A 100 -8.84 9.65 11.42
CA ASP A 100 -8.05 10.64 12.15
C ASP A 100 -8.60 10.85 13.57
N ALA A 101 -9.91 11.06 13.71
CA ALA A 101 -10.57 11.20 15.01
C ALA A 101 -10.44 9.96 15.89
N ALA A 102 -10.38 8.77 15.30
CA ALA A 102 -10.15 7.50 15.99
C ALA A 102 -8.67 7.26 16.37
N GLY A 103 -7.75 8.14 15.95
CA GLY A 103 -6.32 8.06 16.25
C GLY A 103 -5.53 7.15 15.30
N LEU A 104 -6.16 6.57 14.27
CA LEU A 104 -5.50 5.67 13.32
C LEU A 104 -4.40 6.38 12.53
N LEU A 105 -4.66 7.58 11.98
CA LEU A 105 -3.68 8.31 11.19
C LEU A 105 -2.49 8.75 12.05
N ALA A 106 -2.73 9.23 13.27
CA ALA A 106 -1.66 9.60 14.21
C ALA A 106 -0.78 8.41 14.62
N ALA A 107 -1.32 7.18 14.59
CA ALA A 107 -0.59 5.95 14.85
C ALA A 107 0.13 5.40 13.60
N GLY A 108 0.14 6.14 12.47
CA GLY A 108 0.78 5.71 11.23
C GLY A 108 0.08 4.54 10.53
N CYS A 109 -1.26 4.44 10.64
CA CYS A 109 -2.04 3.42 9.95
C CYS A 109 -1.95 3.57 8.44
N LEU A 110 -1.69 2.47 7.73
CA LEU A 110 -1.75 2.40 6.27
C LEU A 110 -3.21 2.55 5.82
N VAL A 111 -3.46 3.55 4.99
CA VAL A 111 -4.75 3.75 4.33
C VAL A 111 -4.76 2.92 3.06
N VAL A 112 -5.43 1.75 3.10
CA VAL A 112 -5.54 0.90 1.91
C VAL A 112 -6.68 1.40 1.04
N HIS A 113 -6.46 1.50 -0.25
CA HIS A 113 -7.27 2.06 -1.32
C HIS A 113 -7.25 3.59 -1.40
N GLY A 114 -7.99 4.30 -0.54
CA GLY A 114 -8.10 5.77 -0.66
C GLY A 114 -8.70 6.20 -2.01
N ASN A 115 -9.74 5.50 -2.50
CA ASN A 115 -10.33 5.75 -3.81
C ASN A 115 -11.34 6.91 -3.79
N ASP A 116 -12.09 7.07 -2.69
CA ASP A 116 -13.14 8.09 -2.54
C ASP A 116 -12.67 9.21 -1.60
N LEU A 117 -11.76 10.05 -2.09
CA LEU A 117 -11.17 11.18 -1.36
C LEU A 117 -11.70 12.51 -1.88
N ASP A 118 -11.87 13.49 -0.99
CA ASP A 118 -12.01 14.90 -1.34
C ASP A 118 -10.73 15.71 -1.02
N ASP A 119 -10.75 17.03 -1.20
CA ASP A 119 -9.57 17.88 -0.97
C ASP A 119 -9.17 17.93 0.50
N ASP A 120 -10.15 17.92 1.41
CA ASP A 120 -9.91 17.89 2.85
C ASP A 120 -9.28 16.57 3.28
N ASP A 121 -9.69 15.46 2.65
CA ASP A 121 -9.10 14.14 2.90
C ASP A 121 -7.63 14.12 2.46
N VAL A 122 -7.31 14.63 1.25
CA VAL A 122 -5.92 14.72 0.76
C VAL A 122 -5.07 15.61 1.67
N ALA A 123 -5.56 16.80 2.02
CA ALA A 123 -4.85 17.71 2.93
C ALA A 123 -4.60 17.07 4.31
N ARG A 124 -5.56 16.33 4.83
CA ARG A 124 -5.46 15.63 6.12
C ARG A 124 -4.43 14.51 6.07
N LEU A 125 -4.43 13.70 5.02
CA LEU A 125 -3.44 12.64 4.81
C LEU A 125 -2.03 13.21 4.74
N ALA A 126 -1.83 14.31 4.00
CA ALA A 126 -0.56 15.01 3.91
C ALA A 126 -0.11 15.56 5.28
N ALA A 127 -1.00 16.26 5.99
CA ALA A 127 -0.71 16.85 7.31
C ALA A 127 -0.34 15.78 8.37
N ARG A 128 -0.85 14.55 8.23
CA ARG A 128 -0.55 13.41 9.11
C ARG A 128 0.66 12.59 8.68
N GLY A 129 1.29 12.91 7.53
CA GLY A 129 2.35 12.08 6.97
C GLY A 129 1.89 10.64 6.71
N ALA A 130 0.62 10.46 6.33
CA ALA A 130 0.01 9.15 6.14
C ALA A 130 0.57 8.46 4.89
N SER A 131 0.49 7.13 4.88
CA SER A 131 0.76 6.33 3.69
C SER A 131 -0.54 5.77 3.11
N VAL A 132 -0.72 5.92 1.79
CA VAL A 132 -1.83 5.33 1.03
C VAL A 132 -1.30 4.15 0.23
N VAL A 133 -1.97 3.00 0.33
CA VAL A 133 -1.65 1.81 -0.47
C VAL A 133 -2.67 1.70 -1.60
N TYR A 134 -2.27 2.08 -2.80
CA TYR A 134 -3.14 2.06 -3.97
C TYR A 134 -3.12 0.71 -4.65
N CYS A 135 -4.28 0.11 -4.88
CA CYS A 135 -4.48 -1.17 -5.55
C CYS A 135 -5.16 -0.90 -6.91
N HIS A 136 -4.34 -0.59 -7.92
CA HIS A 136 -4.83 -0.11 -9.22
C HIS A 136 -5.70 -1.16 -9.94
N GLY A 137 -5.27 -2.43 -9.95
CA GLY A 137 -6.02 -3.51 -10.60
C GLY A 137 -7.40 -3.72 -10.00
N THR A 138 -7.51 -3.69 -8.67
CA THR A 138 -8.79 -3.78 -7.96
C THR A 138 -9.67 -2.55 -8.24
N HIS A 139 -9.07 -1.35 -8.23
CA HIS A 139 -9.76 -0.11 -8.57
C HIS A 139 -10.37 -0.19 -9.98
N ALA A 140 -9.59 -0.61 -10.98
CA ALA A 140 -10.03 -0.79 -12.35
C ALA A 140 -11.10 -1.90 -12.49
N HIS A 141 -10.96 -3.01 -11.75
CA HIS A 141 -11.93 -4.10 -11.73
C HIS A 141 -13.33 -3.63 -11.34
N PHE A 142 -13.43 -2.75 -10.34
CA PHE A 142 -14.70 -2.19 -9.89
C PHE A 142 -15.18 -0.99 -10.70
N GLY A 143 -14.44 -0.54 -11.72
CA GLY A 143 -14.82 0.58 -12.57
C GLY A 143 -15.03 1.89 -11.80
N ARG A 144 -14.20 2.17 -10.82
CA ARG A 144 -14.29 3.35 -9.95
C ARG A 144 -13.90 4.63 -10.71
N PRO A 145 -14.37 5.82 -10.26
CA PRO A 145 -13.86 7.10 -10.76
C PRO A 145 -12.35 7.20 -10.64
N PRO A 146 -11.65 7.99 -11.47
CA PRO A 146 -10.19 8.08 -11.45
C PRO A 146 -9.63 8.36 -10.05
N HIS A 147 -8.62 7.58 -9.65
CA HIS A 147 -7.96 7.73 -8.37
C HIS A 147 -7.13 9.02 -8.33
N ARG A 148 -7.11 9.69 -7.20
CA ARG A 148 -6.39 10.96 -6.99
C ARG A 148 -4.89 10.79 -6.72
N ILE A 149 -4.26 9.74 -7.24
CA ILE A 149 -2.84 9.43 -7.01
C ILE A 149 -1.91 10.60 -7.34
N GLY A 150 -2.14 11.31 -8.45
CA GLY A 150 -1.34 12.48 -8.81
C GLY A 150 -1.42 13.60 -7.78
N GLU A 151 -2.60 13.86 -7.24
CA GLU A 151 -2.82 14.86 -6.21
C GLU A 151 -2.23 14.45 -4.85
N LEU A 152 -2.32 13.17 -4.50
CA LEU A 152 -1.67 12.64 -3.29
C LEU A 152 -0.15 12.80 -3.37
N LEU A 153 0.47 12.45 -4.51
CA LEU A 153 1.91 12.62 -4.73
C LEU A 153 2.30 14.10 -4.70
N ALA A 154 1.53 14.98 -5.35
CA ALA A 154 1.78 16.42 -5.34
C ALA A 154 1.65 17.04 -3.95
N ALA A 155 0.76 16.51 -3.11
CA ALA A 155 0.61 16.93 -1.71
C ALA A 155 1.67 16.32 -0.77
N GLY A 156 2.60 15.51 -1.27
CA GLY A 156 3.64 14.86 -0.47
C GLY A 156 3.18 13.67 0.35
N VAL A 157 1.99 13.13 0.07
CA VAL A 157 1.52 11.90 0.70
C VAL A 157 2.35 10.74 0.18
N ASN A 158 2.83 9.88 1.09
CA ASN A 158 3.52 8.66 0.68
C ASN A 158 2.52 7.70 0.03
N VAL A 159 2.74 7.38 -1.24
CA VAL A 159 1.93 6.38 -1.94
C VAL A 159 2.75 5.12 -2.14
N ALA A 160 2.17 3.99 -1.80
CA ALA A 160 2.69 2.66 -2.07
C ALA A 160 1.73 1.90 -2.99
N LEU A 161 2.20 0.88 -3.68
CA LEU A 161 1.36 -0.01 -4.48
C LEU A 161 1.03 -1.29 -3.72
N GLY A 162 -0.18 -1.78 -3.91
CA GLY A 162 -0.66 -3.08 -3.47
C GLY A 162 -1.43 -3.79 -4.59
N THR A 163 -1.57 -5.10 -4.49
CA THR A 163 -2.28 -5.90 -5.49
C THR A 163 -3.72 -6.22 -5.07
N ASP A 164 -4.02 -6.10 -3.77
CA ASP A 164 -5.24 -6.66 -3.18
C ASP A 164 -5.36 -8.18 -3.47
N SER A 165 -6.57 -8.72 -3.44
CA SER A 165 -6.80 -10.15 -3.62
C SER A 165 -6.89 -10.55 -5.09
N GLY A 166 -6.58 -11.83 -5.39
CA GLY A 166 -6.77 -12.40 -6.72
C GLY A 166 -8.24 -12.49 -7.17
N LEU A 167 -9.21 -12.18 -6.30
CA LEU A 167 -10.64 -12.12 -6.66
C LEU A 167 -11.01 -10.82 -7.36
N SER A 168 -10.33 -9.73 -7.02
CA SER A 168 -10.56 -8.38 -7.57
C SER A 168 -9.43 -7.91 -8.48
N ASN A 169 -8.43 -8.76 -8.73
CA ASN A 169 -7.29 -8.45 -9.59
C ASN A 169 -6.95 -9.64 -10.49
N ARG A 170 -6.25 -9.38 -11.61
CA ARG A 170 -5.82 -10.43 -12.57
C ARG A 170 -4.67 -11.30 -12.05
N GLY A 171 -4.14 -11.02 -10.85
CA GLY A 171 -3.05 -11.76 -10.22
C GLY A 171 -2.42 -10.98 -9.07
N VAL A 172 -1.57 -11.65 -8.30
CA VAL A 172 -0.81 -11.06 -7.19
C VAL A 172 0.62 -10.81 -7.68
N ASP A 173 0.76 -9.84 -8.59
CA ASP A 173 2.03 -9.46 -9.23
C ASP A 173 2.19 -7.95 -9.20
N LEU A 174 3.09 -7.46 -8.35
CA LEU A 174 3.30 -6.02 -8.15
C LEU A 174 3.94 -5.35 -9.38
N TRP A 175 4.77 -6.08 -10.14
CA TRP A 175 5.34 -5.55 -11.38
C TRP A 175 4.26 -5.34 -12.44
N ALA A 176 3.38 -6.32 -12.62
CA ALA A 176 2.24 -6.19 -13.53
C ALA A 176 1.27 -5.08 -13.09
N GLU A 177 1.10 -4.88 -11.78
CA GLU A 177 0.31 -3.77 -11.21
C GLU A 177 0.90 -2.42 -11.60
N LEU A 178 2.21 -2.27 -11.41
CA LEU A 178 2.95 -1.05 -11.76
C LEU A 178 2.88 -0.75 -13.26
N LEU A 179 3.04 -1.76 -14.12
CA LEU A 179 2.94 -1.57 -15.58
C LEU A 179 1.54 -1.13 -16.02
N ARG A 180 0.49 -1.71 -15.44
CA ARG A 180 -0.90 -1.28 -15.72
C ARG A 180 -1.13 0.17 -15.29
N LEU A 181 -0.69 0.52 -14.09
CA LEU A 181 -0.81 1.89 -13.60
C LEU A 181 -0.06 2.88 -14.51
N ALA A 182 1.16 2.56 -14.93
CA ALA A 182 1.94 3.41 -15.82
C ALA A 182 1.26 3.59 -17.20
N ALA A 183 0.65 2.53 -17.73
CA ALA A 183 -0.08 2.59 -18.99
C ALA A 183 -1.36 3.43 -18.89
N ASP A 184 -2.09 3.32 -17.79
CA ASP A 184 -3.36 4.03 -17.57
C ASP A 184 -3.15 5.49 -17.12
N ARG A 185 -1.96 5.82 -16.58
CA ARG A 185 -1.60 7.15 -16.08
C ARG A 185 -0.27 7.65 -16.66
N PRO A 186 -0.21 7.86 -17.99
CA PRO A 186 1.00 8.38 -18.67
C PRO A 186 1.33 9.84 -18.29
N ASP A 187 0.42 10.52 -17.58
CA ASP A 187 0.60 11.86 -17.01
C ASP A 187 1.51 11.87 -15.77
N LEU A 188 1.71 10.72 -15.12
CA LEU A 188 2.54 10.62 -13.91
C LEU A 188 4.02 10.45 -14.24
N ASP A 189 4.87 10.98 -13.38
CA ASP A 189 6.32 10.79 -13.51
C ASP A 189 6.70 9.31 -13.32
N PRO A 190 7.37 8.68 -14.30
CA PRO A 190 7.78 7.30 -14.20
C PRO A 190 8.72 7.02 -13.02
N LEU A 191 9.53 7.99 -12.58
CA LEU A 191 10.34 7.84 -11.36
C LEU A 191 9.46 7.79 -10.10
N ALA A 192 8.44 8.64 -10.02
CA ALA A 192 7.50 8.61 -8.90
C ALA A 192 6.72 7.28 -8.85
N LEU A 193 6.35 6.71 -10.01
CA LEU A 193 5.70 5.41 -10.08
C LEU A 193 6.60 4.28 -9.60
N LEU A 194 7.88 4.27 -9.99
CA LEU A 194 8.87 3.31 -9.46
C LEU A 194 9.06 3.49 -7.96
N GLU A 195 9.07 4.72 -7.46
CA GLU A 195 9.17 4.99 -6.04
C GLU A 195 7.98 4.42 -5.26
N CYS A 196 6.76 4.52 -5.78
CA CYS A 196 5.58 3.90 -5.17
C CYS A 196 5.74 2.38 -4.99
N ALA A 197 6.39 1.70 -5.93
CA ALA A 197 6.61 0.26 -5.88
C ALA A 197 7.86 -0.16 -5.08
N THR A 198 8.69 0.78 -4.65
CA THR A 198 9.98 0.53 -3.98
C THR A 198 10.08 1.26 -2.64
N ALA A 199 10.70 2.44 -2.60
CA ALA A 199 10.91 3.22 -1.37
C ALA A 199 9.59 3.62 -0.69
N GLY A 200 8.54 3.93 -1.47
CA GLY A 200 7.21 4.23 -0.94
C GLY A 200 6.61 3.07 -0.16
N GLY A 201 6.71 1.85 -0.71
CA GLY A 201 6.30 0.63 -0.01
C GLY A 201 7.10 0.38 1.26
N ARG A 202 8.42 0.59 1.24
CA ARG A 202 9.28 0.46 2.42
C ARG A 202 8.90 1.48 3.50
N ARG A 203 8.71 2.76 3.14
CA ARG A 203 8.23 3.80 4.08
C ARG A 203 6.89 3.41 4.70
N ALA A 204 5.94 2.95 3.89
CA ALA A 204 4.64 2.50 4.36
C ALA A 204 4.76 1.39 5.39
N LEU A 205 5.64 0.42 5.17
CA LEU A 205 5.89 -0.69 6.09
C LEU A 205 6.82 -0.32 7.26
N GLY A 206 7.33 0.92 7.34
CA GLY A 206 8.28 1.36 8.36
C GLY A 206 9.63 0.70 8.27
N LEU A 207 9.98 0.26 7.08
CA LEU A 207 11.32 -0.20 6.74
C LEU A 207 12.16 0.99 6.26
N GLU A 208 13.47 0.86 6.33
CA GLU A 208 14.39 1.92 5.87
C GLU A 208 14.21 2.16 4.36
N PRO A 209 13.68 3.34 3.94
CA PRO A 209 13.43 3.61 2.52
C PRO A 209 14.74 3.71 1.72
N GLU A 210 15.83 4.13 2.34
CA GLU A 210 17.17 4.21 1.74
C GLU A 210 17.65 2.85 1.23
N ALA A 211 17.23 1.76 1.85
CA ALA A 211 17.54 0.40 1.40
C ALA A 211 16.84 0.01 0.06
N ALA A 212 15.95 0.87 -0.47
CA ALA A 212 15.45 0.75 -1.84
C ALA A 212 16.46 1.27 -2.88
N HIS A 213 17.49 2.00 -2.46
CA HIS A 213 18.57 2.48 -3.31
C HIS A 213 19.80 1.60 -3.10
N TRP A 214 20.42 1.20 -4.17
CA TRP A 214 21.65 0.40 -4.10
C TRP A 214 22.83 1.28 -3.66
N GLN A 215 23.27 1.05 -2.45
CA GLN A 215 24.44 1.69 -1.84
C GLN A 215 25.29 0.62 -1.15
N PRO A 216 26.60 0.83 -1.01
CA PRO A 216 27.46 -0.06 -0.24
C PRO A 216 26.89 -0.29 1.18
N GLY A 217 26.73 -1.56 1.56
CA GLY A 217 26.15 -1.94 2.86
C GLY A 217 24.63 -2.12 2.90
N THR A 218 23.88 -1.74 1.86
CA THR A 218 22.45 -2.07 1.78
C THR A 218 22.24 -3.53 1.38
N ARG A 219 21.10 -4.08 1.79
CA ARG A 219 20.70 -5.43 1.41
C ARG A 219 20.47 -5.49 -0.10
N ALA A 220 21.04 -6.49 -0.75
CA ALA A 220 20.90 -6.69 -2.18
C ALA A 220 19.55 -7.35 -2.52
N ASP A 221 18.47 -6.55 -2.50
CA ASP A 221 17.14 -6.91 -2.97
C ASP A 221 16.89 -6.15 -4.29
N ALA A 222 16.54 -6.85 -5.37
CA ALA A 222 16.34 -6.24 -6.68
C ALA A 222 15.45 -7.07 -7.60
N LEU A 223 14.76 -6.38 -8.50
CA LEU A 223 14.21 -6.97 -9.70
C LEU A 223 15.17 -6.65 -10.87
N LEU A 224 15.75 -7.69 -11.47
CA LEU A 224 16.56 -7.55 -12.68
C LEU A 224 15.63 -7.56 -13.88
N LEU A 225 15.78 -6.55 -14.73
CA LEU A 225 15.10 -6.48 -16.03
C LEU A 225 16.06 -6.94 -17.13
N ALA A 226 15.53 -7.49 -18.21
CA ALA A 226 16.32 -7.80 -19.39
C ALA A 226 16.96 -6.52 -19.93
N ALA A 227 18.16 -6.66 -20.52
CA ALA A 227 18.94 -5.52 -20.96
C ALA A 227 18.16 -4.61 -21.92
N PRO A 228 18.28 -3.28 -21.79
CA PRO A 228 17.75 -2.34 -22.76
C PRO A 228 18.48 -2.46 -24.12
N PRO A 229 17.96 -1.82 -25.18
CA PRO A 229 18.66 -1.74 -26.47
C PRO A 229 20.07 -1.18 -26.32
N PRO A 230 21.01 -1.52 -27.22
CA PRO A 230 22.44 -1.18 -27.10
C PRO A 230 22.80 0.32 -27.07
N SER A 231 21.87 1.24 -27.26
CA SER A 231 22.12 2.69 -27.42
C SER A 231 21.77 3.51 -26.17
N VAL A 232 22.06 3.02 -24.97
CA VAL A 232 21.62 3.63 -23.70
C VAL A 232 22.64 4.52 -23.00
N GLU A 233 23.82 4.73 -23.57
CA GLU A 233 24.92 5.48 -22.96
C GLU A 233 24.56 6.93 -22.57
N ALA A 234 23.52 7.52 -23.20
CA ALA A 234 23.05 8.87 -22.93
C ALA A 234 21.71 8.93 -22.12
N TRP A 235 21.22 7.81 -21.61
CA TRP A 235 19.93 7.78 -20.90
C TRP A 235 20.02 8.43 -19.54
N THR A 236 19.04 9.27 -19.24
CA THR A 236 18.81 9.78 -17.90
C THR A 236 18.08 8.73 -17.05
N ALA A 237 18.04 8.92 -15.73
CA ALA A 237 17.24 8.06 -14.85
C ALA A 237 15.76 8.00 -15.28
N ARG A 238 15.21 9.10 -15.78
CA ARG A 238 13.84 9.16 -16.31
C ARG A 238 13.67 8.30 -17.57
N ASP A 239 14.64 8.28 -18.47
CA ASP A 239 14.59 7.47 -19.69
C ASP A 239 14.62 5.98 -19.32
N VAL A 240 15.47 5.59 -18.38
CA VAL A 240 15.51 4.22 -17.83
C VAL A 240 14.18 3.84 -17.21
N ALA A 241 13.60 4.72 -16.38
CA ALA A 241 12.31 4.48 -15.76
C ALA A 241 11.18 4.36 -16.81
N SER A 242 11.17 5.25 -17.80
CA SER A 242 10.19 5.22 -18.90
C SER A 242 10.30 3.92 -19.72
N TRP A 243 11.53 3.49 -20.03
CA TRP A 243 11.74 2.21 -20.70
C TRP A 243 11.28 1.04 -19.85
N ALA A 244 11.64 1.01 -18.56
CA ALA A 244 11.23 -0.05 -17.63
C ALA A 244 9.71 -0.19 -17.58
N LEU A 245 8.99 0.94 -17.57
CA LEU A 245 7.53 0.98 -17.45
C LEU A 245 6.78 0.91 -18.78
N SER A 246 7.48 0.91 -19.92
CA SER A 246 6.85 0.82 -21.25
C SER A 246 6.27 -0.56 -21.58
N GLY A 247 6.53 -1.59 -20.74
CA GLY A 247 6.21 -2.98 -21.01
C GLY A 247 7.22 -3.70 -21.92
N ALA A 248 8.22 -2.97 -22.49
CA ALA A 248 9.30 -3.57 -23.27
C ALA A 248 10.32 -4.29 -22.37
N ALA A 249 10.50 -3.81 -21.14
CA ALA A 249 11.37 -4.42 -20.15
C ALA A 249 10.71 -5.65 -19.53
N GLN A 250 11.38 -6.80 -19.62
CA GLN A 250 10.87 -8.04 -19.05
C GLN A 250 11.66 -8.44 -17.82
N PRO A 251 10.99 -8.88 -16.71
CA PRO A 251 11.68 -9.43 -15.56
C PRO A 251 12.55 -10.64 -15.94
N ALA A 252 13.83 -10.54 -15.64
CA ALA A 252 14.81 -11.60 -15.86
C ALA A 252 15.04 -12.43 -14.57
N ALA A 253 15.11 -11.78 -13.42
CA ALA A 253 15.24 -12.44 -12.13
C ALA A 253 14.81 -11.53 -10.97
N THR A 254 14.41 -12.16 -9.86
CA THR A 254 14.24 -11.53 -8.55
C THR A 254 15.40 -11.94 -7.65
N VAL A 255 16.07 -10.95 -7.08
CA VAL A 255 17.17 -11.12 -6.13
C VAL A 255 16.68 -10.73 -4.74
N HIS A 256 16.97 -11.57 -3.75
CA HIS A 256 16.66 -11.33 -2.35
C HIS A 256 17.86 -11.67 -1.49
N GLY A 257 18.36 -10.70 -0.75
CA GLY A 257 19.57 -10.85 0.06
C GLY A 257 20.79 -11.31 -0.76
N GLY A 258 20.94 -10.84 -2.00
CA GLY A 258 22.02 -11.24 -2.91
C GLY A 258 21.85 -12.62 -3.57
N ARG A 259 20.72 -13.29 -3.39
CA ARG A 259 20.43 -14.61 -4.00
C ARG A 259 19.29 -14.50 -4.99
N ILE A 260 19.42 -15.15 -6.15
CA ILE A 260 18.32 -15.29 -7.11
C ILE A 260 17.27 -16.23 -6.50
N VAL A 261 16.06 -15.73 -6.30
CA VAL A 261 14.93 -16.48 -5.74
C VAL A 261 13.88 -16.84 -6.78
N ALA A 262 13.88 -16.15 -7.92
CA ALA A 262 13.00 -16.42 -9.06
C ALA A 262 13.63 -15.89 -10.35
N GLY A 263 13.23 -16.46 -11.52
CA GLY A 263 13.64 -16.01 -12.85
C GLY A 263 14.61 -16.95 -13.54
N ARG A 264 15.13 -16.50 -14.70
CA ARG A 264 15.99 -17.28 -15.61
C ARG A 264 17.46 -16.82 -15.61
N ALA A 265 17.80 -15.74 -14.90
CA ALA A 265 19.18 -15.29 -14.82
C ALA A 265 20.04 -16.33 -14.07
N SER A 266 21.21 -16.63 -14.59
CA SER A 266 22.16 -17.51 -13.91
C SER A 266 22.88 -16.76 -12.78
N PRO A 267 23.41 -17.49 -11.75
CA PRO A 267 24.30 -16.89 -10.76
C PRO A 267 25.52 -16.19 -11.37
N ALA A 268 26.04 -16.70 -12.51
CA ALA A 268 27.14 -16.09 -13.24
C ALA A 268 26.73 -14.72 -13.86
N SER A 269 25.51 -14.60 -14.37
CA SER A 269 25.00 -13.33 -14.88
C SER A 269 24.84 -12.28 -13.78
N LEU A 270 24.43 -12.69 -12.58
CA LEU A 270 24.35 -11.80 -11.42
C LEU A 270 25.75 -11.38 -10.95
N ALA A 271 26.69 -12.32 -10.88
CA ALA A 271 28.08 -12.02 -10.51
C ALA A 271 28.71 -11.02 -11.48
N ALA A 272 28.57 -11.23 -12.79
CA ALA A 272 29.06 -10.32 -13.81
C ALA A 272 28.43 -8.91 -13.69
N PHE A 273 27.13 -8.81 -13.38
CA PHE A 273 26.46 -7.54 -13.13
C PHE A 273 27.00 -6.84 -11.88
N LEU A 274 27.19 -7.56 -10.77
CA LEU A 274 27.73 -7.01 -9.53
C LEU A 274 29.20 -6.57 -9.68
N ASP A 275 30.02 -7.34 -10.40
CA ASP A 275 31.43 -7.03 -10.65
C ASP A 275 31.60 -5.83 -11.56
N ALA A 276 30.75 -5.66 -12.59
CA ALA A 276 30.74 -4.48 -13.46
C ALA A 276 30.44 -3.19 -12.67
N HIS A 277 29.64 -3.26 -11.59
CA HIS A 277 29.31 -2.09 -10.77
C HIS A 277 30.29 -1.86 -9.62
N ARG A 278 31.09 -2.87 -9.19
CA ARG A 278 32.17 -2.68 -8.23
C ARG A 278 33.37 -1.90 -8.82
N ALA A 279 33.56 -1.97 -10.12
CA ALA A 279 34.67 -1.31 -10.81
C ALA A 279 34.43 0.20 -11.04
N GLN A 280 33.23 0.73 -10.77
CA GLN A 280 32.86 2.13 -11.00
C GLN A 280 32.73 2.95 -9.70
N GLY A 281 32.98 2.40 -8.54
CA GLY A 281 33.03 3.04 -7.21
C GLY A 281 34.41 2.85 -6.62
#